data_e949ca2067e6f6bae8ef3eaa70423dab
#
_entry.id   e949ca2067e6f6bae8ef3eaa70423dab
#
_cell.length_a   1.000
_cell.length_b   1.000
_cell.length_c   1.000
_cell.angle_alpha   90.00
_cell.angle_beta   90.00
_cell.angle_gamma   90.00
#
_symmetry.space_group_name_H-M   'P 1'
#
loop_
_entity.id
_entity.type
_entity.pdbx_description
1 polymer ?
#
loop_
_entity_poly.entity_id
_entity_poly.type
_entity_poly.pdbx_seq_one_letter_code
_entity_poly.pdbx_strand_id
1 'polypeptide(L)'
;MKVLVVDDDYAVLDAMKDILEDEGYEVSVAANGLEAFKELAQGPPPCVILLDLMMPVMNGWEFREKQLEDEGLAAIPTIIVTAHNKPEVNAAELKAATSIRKPIAPALLLETVGRYCV
;
A
#
# COMPACT_ATOMS: atom_id res chain seq x y z
N MET A 1 -10.84 -4.81 -10.02
CA MET A 1 -10.30 -4.88 -8.67
C MET A 1 -9.53 -3.63 -8.33
N LYS A 2 -9.69 -3.16 -7.12
CA LYS A 2 -9.17 -1.85 -6.71
C LYS A 2 -7.92 -2.01 -5.84
N VAL A 3 -6.90 -1.19 -6.10
CA VAL A 3 -5.65 -1.15 -5.31
C VAL A 3 -5.50 0.25 -4.73
N LEU A 4 -5.15 0.34 -3.45
CA LEU A 4 -4.83 1.63 -2.83
C LEU A 4 -3.31 1.73 -2.70
N VAL A 5 -2.75 2.82 -3.22
CA VAL A 5 -1.30 3.11 -3.14
C VAL A 5 -1.08 4.31 -2.24
N VAL A 6 -0.27 4.14 -1.19
CA VAL A 6 -0.01 5.19 -0.21
C VAL A 6 1.49 5.50 -0.17
N ASP A 7 1.88 6.69 -0.64
CA ASP A 7 3.26 7.12 -0.69
C ASP A 7 3.27 8.65 -0.83
N ASP A 8 4.19 9.34 -0.17
CA ASP A 8 4.28 10.79 -0.26
C ASP A 8 5.06 11.30 -1.48
N ASP A 9 5.73 10.40 -2.18
CA ASP A 9 6.45 10.74 -3.41
C ASP A 9 5.51 10.58 -4.62
N TYR A 10 5.10 11.72 -5.20
CA TYR A 10 4.16 11.71 -6.32
C TYR A 10 4.69 10.99 -7.55
N ALA A 11 6.00 11.01 -7.77
CA ALA A 11 6.59 10.27 -8.89
C ALA A 11 6.40 8.76 -8.71
N VAL A 12 6.55 8.27 -7.48
CA VAL A 12 6.33 6.86 -7.15
C VAL A 12 4.85 6.50 -7.29
N LEU A 13 3.96 7.36 -6.78
CA LEU A 13 2.51 7.15 -6.92
C LEU A 13 2.10 7.05 -8.38
N ASP A 14 2.57 7.99 -9.21
CA ASP A 14 2.23 8.00 -10.63
C ASP A 14 2.76 6.76 -11.35
N ALA A 15 3.99 6.36 -11.05
CA ALA A 15 4.59 5.20 -11.66
C ALA A 15 3.84 3.91 -11.30
N MET A 16 3.51 3.73 -10.03
CA MET A 16 2.77 2.55 -9.59
C MET A 16 1.35 2.53 -10.16
N LYS A 17 0.70 3.69 -10.17
CA LYS A 17 -0.64 3.82 -10.73
C LYS A 17 -0.65 3.42 -12.20
N ASP A 18 0.29 3.94 -12.99
CA ASP A 18 0.37 3.61 -14.41
C ASP A 18 0.57 2.11 -14.65
N ILE A 19 1.49 1.50 -13.90
CA ILE A 19 1.78 0.08 -14.04
C ILE A 19 0.54 -0.75 -13.73
N LEU A 20 -0.16 -0.42 -12.66
CA LEU A 20 -1.33 -1.18 -12.22
C LEU A 20 -2.55 -0.95 -13.12
N GLU A 21 -2.76 0.27 -13.57
CA GLU A 21 -3.86 0.57 -14.48
C GLU A 21 -3.69 -0.10 -15.83
N ASP A 22 -2.46 -0.21 -16.31
CA ASP A 22 -2.17 -0.93 -17.56
C ASP A 22 -2.55 -2.41 -17.46
N GLU A 23 -2.55 -2.98 -16.25
CA GLU A 23 -2.96 -4.37 -16.04
C GLU A 23 -4.46 -4.51 -15.74
N GLY A 24 -5.20 -3.40 -15.77
CA GLY A 24 -6.65 -3.43 -15.58
C GLY A 24 -7.13 -3.20 -14.17
N TYR A 25 -6.23 -2.86 -13.23
CA TYR A 25 -6.65 -2.52 -11.87
C TYR A 25 -7.18 -1.10 -11.82
N GLU A 26 -8.14 -0.89 -10.92
CA GLU A 26 -8.61 0.44 -10.56
C GLU A 26 -7.71 0.90 -9.40
N VAL A 27 -7.12 2.09 -9.49
CA VAL A 27 -6.14 2.56 -8.53
C VAL A 27 -6.57 3.84 -7.83
N SER A 28 -6.55 3.84 -6.50
CA SER A 28 -6.69 5.04 -5.69
C SER A 28 -5.32 5.36 -5.10
N VAL A 29 -5.01 6.63 -4.93
CA VAL A 29 -3.73 7.07 -4.37
C VAL A 29 -3.95 7.96 -3.15
N ALA A 30 -2.98 7.92 -2.23
CA ALA A 30 -2.98 8.78 -1.05
C ALA A 30 -1.54 9.18 -0.74
N ALA A 31 -1.35 10.42 -0.31
CA ALA A 31 -0.01 10.95 -0.04
C ALA A 31 0.44 10.75 1.41
N ASN A 32 -0.44 10.29 2.27
CA ASN A 32 -0.12 9.99 3.68
C ASN A 32 -1.22 9.11 4.27
N GLY A 33 -1.02 8.68 5.53
CA GLY A 33 -1.96 7.80 6.18
C GLY A 33 -3.36 8.39 6.40
N LEU A 34 -3.44 9.69 6.65
CA LEU A 34 -4.72 10.35 6.85
C LEU A 34 -5.55 10.35 5.57
N GLU A 35 -4.92 10.68 4.43
CA GLU A 35 -5.58 10.62 3.12
C GLU A 35 -5.98 9.20 2.78
N ALA A 36 -5.16 8.22 3.17
CA ALA A 36 -5.47 6.81 2.94
C ALA A 36 -6.77 6.41 3.64
N PHE A 37 -6.97 6.84 4.88
CA PHE A 37 -8.23 6.56 5.58
C PHE A 37 -9.43 7.24 4.91
N LYS A 38 -9.25 8.43 4.37
CA LYS A 38 -10.31 9.11 3.63
C LYS A 38 -10.70 8.32 2.39
N GLU A 39 -9.70 7.78 1.68
CA GLU A 39 -9.95 6.94 0.51
C GLU A 39 -10.67 5.64 0.90
N LEU A 40 -10.27 5.02 1.99
CA LEU A 40 -10.89 3.79 2.47
C LEU A 40 -12.34 3.99 2.89
N ALA A 41 -12.71 5.20 3.30
CA ALA A 41 -14.08 5.52 3.68
C ALA A 41 -14.99 5.74 2.47
N GLN A 42 -14.44 5.85 1.28
CA GLN A 42 -15.18 6.17 0.05
C GLN A 42 -15.28 4.96 -0.87
N GLY A 43 -16.37 4.24 -0.81
CA GLY A 43 -16.63 3.16 -1.73
C GLY A 43 -16.11 1.81 -1.25
N PRO A 44 -16.04 0.81 -2.14
CA PRO A 44 -15.68 -0.55 -1.76
C PRO A 44 -14.21 -0.65 -1.34
N PRO A 45 -13.88 -1.59 -0.45
CA PRO A 45 -12.50 -1.75 0.00
C PRO A 45 -11.59 -2.26 -1.13
N PRO A 46 -10.31 -1.86 -1.12
CA PRO A 46 -9.35 -2.39 -2.08
C PRO A 46 -9.00 -3.85 -1.76
N CYS A 47 -8.52 -4.58 -2.75
CA CYS A 47 -8.04 -5.94 -2.54
C CYS A 47 -6.67 -5.97 -1.87
N VAL A 48 -5.92 -4.86 -1.96
CA VAL A 48 -4.61 -4.74 -1.33
C VAL A 48 -4.27 -3.26 -1.15
N ILE A 49 -3.46 -2.98 -0.12
CA ILE A 49 -2.90 -1.65 0.12
C ILE A 49 -1.39 -1.74 -0.04
N LEU A 50 -0.83 -0.85 -0.86
CA LEU A 50 0.62 -0.70 -1.01
C LEU A 50 1.01 0.51 -0.17
N LEU A 51 1.80 0.29 0.88
CA LEU A 51 2.03 1.28 1.93
C LEU A 51 3.49 1.62 2.11
N ASP A 52 3.85 2.89 1.90
CA ASP A 52 5.15 3.41 2.27
C ASP A 52 5.17 3.71 3.77
N LEU A 53 6.33 3.59 4.40
CA LEU A 53 6.47 3.84 5.84
C LEU A 53 6.83 5.28 6.16
N MET A 54 7.66 5.91 5.33
CA MET A 54 8.18 7.26 5.61
C MET A 54 7.32 8.32 4.93
N MET A 55 6.33 8.83 5.66
CA MET A 55 5.40 9.84 5.14
C MET A 55 5.14 10.92 6.19
N PRO A 56 4.84 12.17 5.78
CA PRO A 56 4.45 13.22 6.72
C PRO A 56 3.01 13.02 7.20
N VAL A 57 2.60 13.79 8.18
CA VAL A 57 1.25 13.83 8.77
C VAL A 57 0.91 12.55 9.52
N MET A 58 0.81 11.44 8.82
CA MET A 58 0.62 10.11 9.41
C MET A 58 1.48 9.14 8.62
N ASN A 59 2.50 8.59 9.26
CA ASN A 59 3.42 7.65 8.61
C ASN A 59 2.80 6.25 8.51
N GLY A 60 3.53 5.34 7.85
CA GLY A 60 3.03 3.99 7.61
C GLY A 60 2.84 3.16 8.88
N TRP A 61 3.70 3.36 9.89
CA TRP A 61 3.55 2.65 11.16
C TRP A 61 2.26 3.07 11.87
N GLU A 62 2.02 4.38 11.93
CA GLU A 62 0.82 4.92 12.55
C GLU A 62 -0.44 4.50 11.80
N PHE A 63 -0.38 4.55 10.47
CA PHE A 63 -1.49 4.10 9.63
C PHE A 63 -1.81 2.63 9.90
N ARG A 64 -0.80 1.77 9.91
CA ARG A 64 -1.00 0.34 10.10
C ARG A 64 -1.55 0.02 11.49
N GLU A 65 -1.07 0.71 12.50
CA GLU A 65 -1.59 0.55 13.87
C GLU A 65 -3.08 0.85 13.92
N LYS A 66 -3.50 1.97 13.33
CA LYS A 66 -4.92 2.36 13.30
C LYS A 66 -5.75 1.42 12.44
N GLN A 67 -5.19 0.96 11.32
CA GLN A 67 -5.86 0.00 10.44
C GLN A 67 -6.18 -1.29 11.19
N LEU A 68 -5.24 -1.78 11.99
CA LEU A 68 -5.41 -3.02 12.74
C LEU A 68 -6.44 -2.92 13.86
N GLU A 69 -6.75 -1.71 14.31
CA GLU A 69 -7.78 -1.48 15.34
C GLU A 69 -9.20 -1.59 14.77
N ASP A 70 -9.35 -1.52 13.44
CA ASP A 70 -10.64 -1.60 12.76
C ASP A 70 -10.74 -2.97 12.09
N GLU A 71 -11.66 -3.82 12.54
CA GLU A 71 -11.79 -5.19 12.03
C GLU A 71 -11.99 -5.26 10.51
N GLY A 72 -12.79 -4.35 9.97
CA GLY A 72 -13.04 -4.31 8.52
C GLY A 72 -11.80 -3.95 7.72
N LEU A 73 -11.02 -3.00 8.22
CA LEU A 73 -9.81 -2.55 7.55
C LEU A 73 -8.63 -3.49 7.81
N ALA A 74 -8.58 -4.11 8.98
CA ALA A 74 -7.49 -5.02 9.34
C ALA A 74 -7.44 -6.24 8.42
N ALA A 75 -8.56 -6.61 7.83
CA ALA A 75 -8.64 -7.76 6.93
C ALA A 75 -8.04 -7.49 5.55
N ILE A 76 -7.80 -6.22 5.19
CA ILE A 76 -7.24 -5.88 3.88
C ILE A 76 -5.74 -6.18 3.87
N PRO A 77 -5.26 -7.05 2.95
CA PRO A 77 -3.83 -7.33 2.86
C PRO A 77 -3.04 -6.05 2.61
N THR A 78 -1.95 -5.86 3.33
CA THR A 78 -1.11 -4.67 3.22
C THR A 78 0.31 -5.09 2.88
N ILE A 79 0.86 -4.50 1.82
CA ILE A 79 2.22 -4.74 1.36
C ILE A 79 3.04 -3.49 1.68
N ILE A 80 4.13 -3.66 2.43
CA ILE A 80 5.03 -2.55 2.74
C ILE A 80 5.93 -2.30 1.55
N VAL A 81 6.00 -1.05 1.10
CA VAL A 81 6.86 -0.63 -0.02
C VAL A 81 7.80 0.44 0.53
N THR A 82 9.07 0.11 0.67
CA THR A 82 9.99 0.99 1.39
C THR A 82 11.42 0.96 0.82
N ALA A 83 12.10 2.10 0.97
CA ALA A 83 13.54 2.19 0.69
C ALA A 83 14.38 1.72 1.88
N HIS A 84 13.74 1.37 2.99
CA HIS A 84 14.41 0.96 4.21
C HIS A 84 15.29 -0.28 4.00
N ASN A 85 16.41 -0.33 4.71
CA ASN A 85 17.39 -1.41 4.54
C ASN A 85 16.94 -2.77 5.07
N LYS A 86 15.92 -2.81 5.91
CA LYS A 86 15.45 -4.06 6.52
C LYS A 86 13.92 -4.21 6.37
N PRO A 87 13.45 -4.35 5.12
CA PRO A 87 12.00 -4.40 4.88
C PRO A 87 11.29 -5.59 5.52
N GLU A 88 11.95 -6.75 5.61
CA GLU A 88 11.35 -7.93 6.24
C GLU A 88 11.08 -7.74 7.73
N VAL A 89 11.94 -7.00 8.43
CA VAL A 89 11.72 -6.69 9.84
C VAL A 89 10.50 -5.81 9.99
N ASN A 90 10.37 -4.80 9.13
CA ASN A 90 9.22 -3.91 9.14
C ASN A 90 7.92 -4.66 8.86
N ALA A 91 7.94 -5.57 7.89
CA ALA A 91 6.77 -6.37 7.56
C ALA A 91 6.33 -7.23 8.74
N ALA A 92 7.27 -7.86 9.43
CA ALA A 92 6.96 -8.69 10.59
C ALA A 92 6.36 -7.87 11.74
N GLU A 93 6.95 -6.72 12.05
CA GLU A 93 6.46 -5.83 13.10
C GLU A 93 5.06 -5.32 12.81
N LEU A 94 4.76 -5.04 11.56
CA LEU A 94 3.50 -4.44 11.14
C LEU A 94 2.44 -5.48 10.76
N LYS A 95 2.78 -6.76 10.88
CA LYS A 95 1.88 -7.86 10.51
C LYS A 95 1.41 -7.71 9.06
N ALA A 96 2.28 -7.19 8.20
CA ALA A 96 1.98 -7.00 6.79
C ALA A 96 2.09 -8.34 6.05
N ALA A 97 1.41 -8.43 4.91
CA ALA A 97 1.43 -9.64 4.09
C ALA A 97 2.82 -9.91 3.54
N THR A 98 3.50 -8.87 3.07
CA THR A 98 4.87 -8.94 2.58
C THR A 98 5.45 -7.53 2.44
N SER A 99 6.67 -7.43 1.96
CA SER A 99 7.29 -6.14 1.68
C SER A 99 8.01 -6.16 0.34
N ILE A 100 8.10 -4.98 -0.28
CA ILE A 100 8.82 -4.76 -1.53
C ILE A 100 9.81 -3.63 -1.30
N ARG A 101 11.06 -3.80 -1.74
CA ARG A 101 12.08 -2.78 -1.64
C ARG A 101 12.05 -1.85 -2.85
N LYS A 102 12.19 -0.55 -2.62
CA LYS A 102 12.39 0.43 -3.69
C LYS A 102 13.84 0.36 -4.19
N PRO A 103 14.11 0.62 -5.48
CA PRO A 103 13.16 0.93 -6.54
C PRO A 103 12.34 -0.28 -6.94
N ILE A 104 11.06 -0.05 -7.28
CA ILE A 104 10.13 -1.13 -7.53
C ILE A 104 10.27 -1.64 -8.97
N ALA A 105 10.52 -2.94 -9.11
CA ALA A 105 10.50 -3.58 -10.42
C ALA A 105 9.05 -3.82 -10.82
N PRO A 106 8.60 -3.34 -12.00
CA PRO A 106 7.21 -3.51 -12.42
C PRO A 106 6.71 -4.96 -12.39
N ALA A 107 7.53 -5.90 -12.85
CA ALA A 107 7.13 -7.30 -12.85
C ALA A 107 6.88 -7.84 -11.43
N LEU A 108 7.73 -7.45 -10.47
CA LEU A 108 7.56 -7.88 -9.08
C LEU A 108 6.31 -7.25 -8.46
N LEU A 109 6.05 -5.99 -8.76
CA LEU A 109 4.85 -5.31 -8.28
C LEU A 109 3.60 -6.03 -8.74
N LEU A 110 3.51 -6.32 -10.04
CA LEU A 110 2.35 -6.98 -10.63
C LEU A 110 2.17 -8.40 -10.09
N GLU A 111 3.26 -9.14 -9.96
CA GLU A 111 3.20 -10.49 -9.39
C GLU A 111 2.70 -10.46 -7.95
N THR A 112 3.24 -9.55 -7.15
CA THR A 112 2.88 -9.46 -5.74
C THR A 112 1.43 -9.04 -5.56
N VAL A 113 0.99 -8.02 -6.27
CA VAL A 113 -0.41 -7.57 -6.23
C VAL A 113 -1.35 -8.68 -6.68
N GLY A 114 -0.97 -9.41 -7.73
CA GLY A 114 -1.79 -10.49 -8.28
C GLY A 114 -2.05 -11.64 -7.30
N ARG A 115 -1.20 -11.80 -6.29
CA ARG A 115 -1.42 -12.82 -5.26
C ARG A 115 -2.61 -12.50 -4.35
N TYR A 116 -2.92 -11.21 -4.19
CA TYR A 116 -3.96 -10.75 -3.27
C TYR A 116 -5.21 -10.27 -4.00
N CYS A 117 -5.08 -9.91 -5.26
CA CYS A 117 -6.17 -9.40 -6.09
C CYS A 117 -6.57 -10.44 -7.15
N VAL A 118 -7.22 -11.48 -6.70
CA VAL A 118 -7.64 -12.57 -7.61
C VAL A 118 -9.11 -12.53 -7.91
#